data_87cd4aabf81cdf27e497023a204d263e
#
_entry.id   87cd4aabf81cdf27e497023a204d263e
#
_cell.length_a   1.000
_cell.length_b   1.000
_cell.length_c   1.000
_cell.angle_alpha   90.00
_cell.angle_beta   90.00
_cell.angle_gamma   90.00
#
_symmetry.space_group_name_H-M   'P 1'
#
loop_
_entity.id
_entity.type
_entity.pdbx_description
1 polymer ?
#
loop_
_entity_poly.entity_id
_entity_poly.type
_entity_poly.pdbx_seq_one_letter_code
_entity_poly.pdbx_strand_id
1 'polypeptide(L)'
;MLDKFYKQFKSGTDIRGVASEGVEGQPVNLTDDVVARMADGFVLWLSKKVSKDPETLTISIGRDSRISGPHIVSICSERFKRCGATVLDCSLASTPSMFMTTVDLGCDGALQITASHHPFNRNGLKFFTREGGLEGSDIEEILEYAQNGESPAENSCGEIKKVDYMTDYAKGLCKKIKEEVNAEDYDHPLKGFKIVVDAGNGAGGFYADKVLSVLGADTTGSRYLEPDGMFPNHIPNPEDATAMASICEAVKEAN
;
A
#
# COMPACT_ATOMS: atom_id res chain seq x y z
N MET A 1 -13.83 -19.03 -14.92
CA MET A 1 -12.49 -19.69 -14.71
C MET A 1 -11.42 -18.87 -15.41
N LEU A 2 -10.36 -18.52 -14.71
CA LEU A 2 -9.27 -17.71 -15.24
C LEU A 2 -8.46 -18.49 -16.30
N ASP A 3 -8.19 -17.82 -17.42
CA ASP A 3 -7.23 -18.31 -18.42
C ASP A 3 -5.79 -18.23 -17.89
N LYS A 4 -4.84 -18.77 -18.67
CA LYS A 4 -3.43 -18.81 -18.28
C LYS A 4 -2.83 -17.41 -18.09
N PHE A 5 -3.30 -16.42 -18.88
CA PHE A 5 -2.76 -15.05 -18.84
C PHE A 5 -3.19 -14.32 -17.55
N TYR A 6 -4.49 -14.35 -17.21
CA TYR A 6 -4.94 -13.68 -15.98
C TYR A 6 -4.60 -14.45 -14.71
N LYS A 7 -4.53 -15.79 -14.78
CA LYS A 7 -4.16 -16.62 -13.63
C LYS A 7 -2.75 -16.32 -13.08
N GLN A 8 -1.80 -15.88 -13.93
CA GLN A 8 -0.43 -15.55 -13.50
C GLN A 8 -0.37 -14.37 -12.51
N PHE A 9 -1.38 -13.49 -12.51
CA PHE A 9 -1.42 -12.33 -11.64
C PHE A 9 -1.95 -12.64 -10.23
N LYS A 10 -2.65 -13.76 -10.04
CA LYS A 10 -3.16 -14.16 -8.73
C LYS A 10 -2.02 -14.59 -7.81
N SER A 11 -1.81 -13.85 -6.73
CA SER A 11 -0.75 -14.09 -5.74
C SER A 11 -1.37 -14.12 -4.34
N GLY A 12 -1.92 -15.26 -3.95
CA GLY A 12 -2.66 -15.41 -2.69
C GLY A 12 -3.90 -14.49 -2.66
N THR A 13 -3.87 -13.50 -1.79
CA THR A 13 -4.91 -12.49 -1.56
C THR A 13 -4.60 -11.15 -2.25
N ASP A 14 -3.62 -11.13 -3.16
CA ASP A 14 -3.17 -9.95 -3.88
C ASP A 14 -3.10 -10.21 -5.39
N ILE A 15 -3.01 -9.15 -6.18
CA ILE A 15 -2.62 -9.19 -7.59
C ILE A 15 -1.17 -8.76 -7.69
N ARG A 16 -0.32 -9.49 -8.44
CA ARG A 16 1.09 -9.14 -8.65
C ARG A 16 1.56 -9.43 -10.06
N GLY A 17 2.46 -8.58 -10.57
CA GLY A 17 3.08 -8.75 -11.87
C GLY A 17 4.41 -8.03 -12.00
N VAL A 18 5.03 -8.14 -13.19
CA VAL A 18 6.20 -7.35 -13.57
C VAL A 18 5.70 -6.02 -14.12
N ALA A 19 6.08 -4.92 -13.47
CA ALA A 19 5.58 -3.58 -13.77
C ALA A 19 6.67 -2.64 -14.35
N SER A 20 7.94 -3.05 -14.30
CA SER A 20 9.06 -2.29 -14.85
C SER A 20 10.06 -3.21 -15.52
N GLU A 21 10.73 -2.71 -16.54
CA GLU A 21 11.87 -3.38 -17.15
C GLU A 21 13.11 -3.39 -16.23
N GLY A 22 14.15 -4.09 -16.64
CA GLY A 22 15.46 -4.09 -15.97
C GLY A 22 15.87 -5.42 -15.36
N VAL A 23 15.05 -6.47 -15.47
CA VAL A 23 15.42 -7.84 -15.09
C VAL A 23 15.29 -8.75 -16.31
N GLU A 24 16.42 -9.37 -16.69
CA GLU A 24 16.47 -10.28 -17.84
C GLU A 24 15.49 -11.46 -17.69
N GLY A 25 14.77 -11.79 -18.76
CA GLY A 25 13.80 -12.88 -18.76
C GLY A 25 12.47 -12.55 -18.04
N GLN A 26 12.29 -11.32 -17.56
CA GLN A 26 11.05 -10.87 -16.92
C GLN A 26 10.42 -9.71 -17.70
N PRO A 27 9.72 -9.97 -18.81
CA PRO A 27 9.04 -8.91 -19.55
C PRO A 27 7.89 -8.31 -18.72
N VAL A 28 7.62 -7.01 -18.92
CA VAL A 28 6.49 -6.33 -18.30
C VAL A 28 5.18 -7.01 -18.74
N ASN A 29 4.40 -7.45 -17.76
CA ASN A 29 3.07 -8.04 -17.96
C ASN A 29 1.96 -7.28 -17.25
N LEU A 30 2.28 -6.46 -16.24
CA LEU A 30 1.34 -5.56 -15.58
C LEU A 30 1.28 -4.24 -16.38
N THR A 31 0.73 -4.34 -17.59
CA THR A 31 0.61 -3.23 -18.55
C THR A 31 -0.55 -2.32 -18.20
N ASP A 32 -0.60 -1.12 -18.79
CA ASP A 32 -1.64 -0.12 -18.54
C ASP A 32 -3.06 -0.67 -18.79
N ASP A 33 -3.27 -1.40 -19.89
CA ASP A 33 -4.57 -2.01 -20.19
C ASP A 33 -4.95 -3.07 -19.15
N VAL A 34 -4.00 -3.90 -18.73
CA VAL A 34 -4.21 -4.94 -17.72
C VAL A 34 -4.56 -4.30 -16.37
N VAL A 35 -3.83 -3.27 -15.95
CA VAL A 35 -4.10 -2.52 -14.71
C VAL A 35 -5.47 -1.86 -14.77
N ALA A 36 -5.82 -1.21 -15.89
CA ALA A 36 -7.11 -0.59 -16.07
C ALA A 36 -8.28 -1.57 -15.94
N ARG A 37 -8.17 -2.75 -16.57
CA ARG A 37 -9.17 -3.82 -16.44
C ARG A 37 -9.30 -4.37 -15.03
N MET A 38 -8.17 -4.51 -14.32
CA MET A 38 -8.19 -4.94 -12.92
C MET A 38 -8.82 -3.88 -12.00
N ALA A 39 -8.59 -2.59 -12.27
CA ALA A 39 -9.24 -1.50 -11.55
C ALA A 39 -10.76 -1.51 -11.76
N ASP A 40 -11.22 -1.70 -13.00
CA ASP A 40 -12.64 -1.85 -13.30
C ASP A 40 -13.25 -3.08 -12.61
N GLY A 41 -12.55 -4.22 -12.66
CA GLY A 41 -12.96 -5.42 -11.96
C GLY A 41 -13.10 -5.23 -10.45
N PHE A 42 -12.19 -4.46 -9.84
CA PHE A 42 -12.31 -4.14 -8.41
C PHE A 42 -13.55 -3.27 -8.13
N VAL A 43 -13.86 -2.27 -8.96
CA VAL A 43 -15.06 -1.45 -8.77
C VAL A 43 -16.33 -2.30 -8.87
N LEU A 44 -16.41 -3.20 -9.86
CA LEU A 44 -17.56 -4.09 -10.01
C LEU A 44 -17.72 -5.03 -8.81
N TRP A 45 -16.62 -5.63 -8.39
CA TRP A 45 -16.60 -6.49 -7.21
C TRP A 45 -16.99 -5.72 -5.94
N LEU A 46 -16.42 -4.54 -5.71
CA LEU A 46 -16.68 -3.72 -4.53
C LEU A 46 -18.13 -3.25 -4.48
N SER A 47 -18.66 -2.75 -5.60
CA SER A 47 -20.07 -2.33 -5.75
C SER A 47 -21.03 -3.45 -5.33
N LYS A 48 -20.79 -4.67 -5.81
CA LYS A 48 -21.55 -5.87 -5.43
C LYS A 48 -21.37 -6.20 -3.94
N LYS A 49 -20.13 -6.17 -3.43
CA LYS A 49 -19.80 -6.53 -2.04
C LYS A 49 -20.47 -5.61 -1.02
N VAL A 50 -20.46 -4.29 -1.29
CA VAL A 50 -21.05 -3.29 -0.37
C VAL A 50 -22.48 -2.90 -0.73
N SER A 51 -23.04 -3.45 -1.81
CA SER A 51 -24.40 -3.16 -2.31
C SER A 51 -24.63 -1.66 -2.57
N LYS A 52 -23.66 -1.02 -3.26
CA LYS A 52 -23.70 0.40 -3.65
C LYS A 52 -23.43 0.55 -5.14
N ASP A 53 -24.06 1.54 -5.78
CA ASP A 53 -23.75 1.88 -7.15
C ASP A 53 -22.31 2.45 -7.29
N PRO A 54 -21.57 2.14 -8.36
CA PRO A 54 -20.20 2.59 -8.55
C PRO A 54 -19.97 4.08 -8.32
N GLU A 55 -20.89 4.94 -8.74
CA GLU A 55 -20.84 6.39 -8.61
C GLU A 55 -21.01 6.90 -7.16
N THR A 56 -21.41 6.05 -6.24
CA THR A 56 -21.55 6.39 -4.81
C THR A 56 -20.41 5.88 -3.96
N LEU A 57 -19.46 5.15 -4.57
CA LEU A 57 -18.32 4.59 -3.85
C LEU A 57 -17.31 5.68 -3.48
N THR A 58 -16.71 5.52 -2.31
CA THR A 58 -15.50 6.23 -1.90
C THR A 58 -14.37 5.21 -1.79
N ILE A 59 -13.34 5.38 -2.60
CA ILE A 59 -12.19 4.46 -2.69
C ILE A 59 -10.91 5.22 -2.36
N SER A 60 -10.16 4.76 -1.37
CA SER A 60 -8.82 5.30 -1.11
C SER A 60 -7.76 4.53 -1.91
N ILE A 61 -6.71 5.23 -2.33
CA ILE A 61 -5.58 4.64 -3.03
C ILE A 61 -4.27 5.19 -2.48
N GLY A 62 -3.30 4.30 -2.26
CA GLY A 62 -1.96 4.64 -1.84
C GLY A 62 -0.94 3.72 -2.50
N ARG A 63 0.35 4.01 -2.28
CA ARG A 63 1.44 3.23 -2.85
C ARG A 63 2.64 3.15 -1.91
N ASP A 64 3.47 2.14 -2.10
CA ASP A 64 4.82 2.11 -1.54
C ASP A 64 5.82 2.96 -2.38
N SER A 65 7.11 2.80 -2.14
CA SER A 65 8.16 3.58 -2.80
C SER A 65 8.46 3.18 -4.25
N ARG A 66 7.93 2.06 -4.76
CA ARG A 66 8.27 1.48 -6.07
C ARG A 66 8.07 2.47 -7.22
N ILE A 67 9.04 2.46 -8.17
CA ILE A 67 9.10 3.42 -9.28
C ILE A 67 7.86 3.41 -10.18
N SER A 68 7.25 2.24 -10.38
CA SER A 68 6.00 2.10 -11.16
C SER A 68 4.73 2.53 -10.40
N GLY A 69 4.85 2.74 -9.08
CA GLY A 69 3.71 3.05 -8.21
C GLY A 69 2.89 4.28 -8.64
N PRO A 70 3.51 5.45 -8.87
CA PRO A 70 2.78 6.66 -9.27
C PRO A 70 1.97 6.49 -10.56
N HIS A 71 2.53 5.77 -11.54
CA HIS A 71 1.86 5.51 -12.81
C HIS A 71 0.63 4.59 -12.63
N ILE A 72 0.79 3.50 -11.89
CA ILE A 72 -0.31 2.58 -11.59
C ILE A 72 -1.42 3.28 -10.78
N VAL A 73 -1.06 4.12 -9.80
CA VAL A 73 -2.04 4.95 -9.05
C VAL A 73 -2.83 5.83 -10.01
N SER A 74 -2.16 6.48 -10.98
CA SER A 74 -2.84 7.34 -11.96
C SER A 74 -3.87 6.56 -12.78
N ILE A 75 -3.51 5.37 -13.29
CA ILE A 75 -4.42 4.52 -14.07
C ILE A 75 -5.64 4.13 -13.23
N CYS A 76 -5.41 3.56 -12.04
CA CYS A 76 -6.50 3.11 -11.17
C CYS A 76 -7.42 4.27 -10.77
N SER A 77 -6.84 5.42 -10.38
CA SER A 77 -7.61 6.59 -9.96
C SER A 77 -8.50 7.13 -11.08
N GLU A 78 -7.99 7.19 -12.32
CA GLU A 78 -8.78 7.63 -13.47
C GLU A 78 -9.89 6.61 -13.81
N ARG A 79 -9.66 5.30 -13.65
CA ARG A 79 -10.71 4.28 -13.83
C ARG A 79 -11.81 4.43 -12.78
N PHE A 80 -11.46 4.60 -11.51
CA PHE A 80 -12.43 4.81 -10.43
C PHE A 80 -13.23 6.10 -10.62
N LYS A 81 -12.55 7.20 -10.99
CA LYS A 81 -13.22 8.47 -11.30
C LYS A 81 -14.20 8.35 -12.46
N ARG A 82 -13.82 7.61 -13.53
CA ARG A 82 -14.68 7.46 -14.73
C ARG A 82 -16.01 6.79 -14.45
N CYS A 83 -16.11 5.95 -13.44
CA CYS A 83 -17.38 5.36 -13.01
C CYS A 83 -18.17 6.22 -12.00
N GLY A 84 -17.67 7.42 -11.68
CA GLY A 84 -18.31 8.35 -10.75
C GLY A 84 -17.85 8.27 -9.31
N ALA A 85 -16.95 7.35 -8.95
CA ALA A 85 -16.48 7.20 -7.59
C ALA A 85 -15.66 8.41 -7.10
N THR A 86 -15.74 8.68 -5.80
CA THR A 86 -14.82 9.58 -5.11
C THR A 86 -13.53 8.84 -4.77
N VAL A 87 -12.40 9.33 -5.27
CA VAL A 87 -11.07 8.75 -5.03
C VAL A 87 -10.31 9.61 -4.02
N LEU A 88 -9.81 8.98 -2.95
CA LEU A 88 -8.92 9.62 -1.97
C LEU A 88 -7.48 9.16 -2.23
N ASP A 89 -6.68 10.00 -2.91
CA ASP A 89 -5.26 9.72 -3.19
C ASP A 89 -4.42 10.05 -1.95
N CYS A 90 -3.98 9.01 -1.24
CA CYS A 90 -3.12 9.07 -0.04
C CYS A 90 -1.62 9.12 -0.40
N SER A 91 -1.25 9.11 -1.68
CA SER A 91 0.13 9.18 -2.16
C SER A 91 1.02 8.06 -1.59
N LEU A 92 2.20 8.37 -1.03
CA LEU A 92 3.05 7.40 -0.35
C LEU A 92 2.40 6.99 0.97
N ALA A 93 2.11 5.70 1.12
CA ALA A 93 1.40 5.17 2.27
C ALA A 93 1.88 3.76 2.65
N SER A 94 1.76 3.39 3.90
CA SER A 94 2.01 2.03 4.36
C SER A 94 0.79 1.15 4.13
N THR A 95 1.00 -0.13 3.93
CA THR A 95 -0.11 -1.09 3.74
C THR A 95 -1.14 -1.06 4.87
N PRO A 96 -0.75 -1.06 6.16
CA PRO A 96 -1.73 -0.98 7.25
C PRO A 96 -2.47 0.37 7.29
N SER A 97 -1.83 1.47 6.89
CA SER A 97 -2.54 2.75 6.82
C SER A 97 -3.65 2.73 5.77
N MET A 98 -3.44 2.07 4.63
CA MET A 98 -4.48 1.96 3.61
C MET A 98 -5.69 1.16 4.09
N PHE A 99 -5.48 0.07 4.82
CA PHE A 99 -6.59 -0.60 5.50
C PHE A 99 -7.34 0.36 6.44
N MET A 100 -6.61 1.13 7.25
CA MET A 100 -7.22 2.05 8.21
C MET A 100 -8.04 3.17 7.56
N THR A 101 -7.80 3.53 6.30
CA THR A 101 -8.69 4.50 5.60
C THR A 101 -10.12 4.02 5.48
N THR A 102 -10.36 2.71 5.42
CA THR A 102 -11.72 2.14 5.40
C THR A 102 -12.43 2.29 6.75
N VAL A 103 -11.67 2.40 7.83
CA VAL A 103 -12.16 2.57 9.21
C VAL A 103 -12.28 4.05 9.55
N ASP A 104 -11.21 4.82 9.37
CA ASP A 104 -11.09 6.19 9.86
C ASP A 104 -11.77 7.21 8.93
N LEU A 105 -11.70 7.00 7.61
CA LEU A 105 -12.29 7.87 6.60
C LEU A 105 -13.61 7.33 6.04
N GLY A 106 -14.01 6.12 6.46
CA GLY A 106 -15.24 5.49 6.01
C GLY A 106 -15.24 5.13 4.52
N CYS A 107 -14.05 4.89 3.92
CA CYS A 107 -13.97 4.43 2.55
C CYS A 107 -14.63 3.06 2.39
N ASP A 108 -15.36 2.87 1.29
CA ASP A 108 -15.98 1.59 0.95
C ASP A 108 -14.94 0.51 0.63
N GLY A 109 -13.85 0.94 0.00
CA GLY A 109 -12.69 0.11 -0.28
C GLY A 109 -11.40 0.91 -0.29
N ALA A 110 -10.27 0.20 -0.20
CA ALA A 110 -8.94 0.78 -0.29
C ALA A 110 -8.04 -0.07 -1.18
N LEU A 111 -7.15 0.59 -1.90
CA LEU A 111 -6.17 -0.02 -2.78
C LEU A 111 -4.76 0.43 -2.40
N GLN A 112 -3.88 -0.51 -2.04
CA GLN A 112 -2.45 -0.28 -1.89
C GLN A 112 -1.71 -0.83 -3.10
N ILE A 113 -0.99 0.03 -3.80
CA ILE A 113 -0.09 -0.34 -4.90
C ILE A 113 1.25 -0.76 -4.29
N THR A 114 1.54 -2.05 -4.31
CA THR A 114 2.72 -2.65 -3.68
C THR A 114 2.98 -4.05 -4.19
N ALA A 115 4.23 -4.50 -4.13
CA ALA A 115 4.58 -5.90 -4.28
C ALA A 115 5.31 -6.45 -3.03
N SER A 116 5.05 -5.87 -1.84
CA SER A 116 5.63 -6.31 -0.57
C SER A 116 7.18 -6.37 -0.63
N HIS A 117 7.75 -7.55 -0.46
CA HIS A 117 9.20 -7.81 -0.42
C HIS A 117 9.82 -8.21 -1.77
N HIS A 118 9.06 -8.14 -2.86
CA HIS A 118 9.57 -8.49 -4.19
C HIS A 118 10.57 -7.47 -4.74
N PRO A 119 11.40 -7.84 -5.74
CA PRO A 119 12.35 -6.94 -6.39
C PRO A 119 11.68 -5.67 -6.97
N PHE A 120 12.50 -4.67 -7.29
CA PHE A 120 12.07 -3.34 -7.73
C PHE A 120 11.16 -3.33 -8.96
N ASN A 121 11.37 -4.30 -9.87
CA ASN A 121 10.63 -4.41 -11.14
C ASN A 121 9.21 -4.97 -10.98
N ARG A 122 8.85 -5.46 -9.81
CA ARG A 122 7.52 -5.98 -9.52
C ARG A 122 6.65 -4.92 -8.88
N ASN A 123 5.34 -4.99 -9.16
CA ASN A 123 4.32 -4.25 -8.43
C ASN A 123 3.04 -5.08 -8.37
N GLY A 124 2.01 -4.53 -7.73
CA GLY A 124 0.75 -5.23 -7.58
C GLY A 124 -0.32 -4.37 -6.95
N LEU A 125 -1.47 -4.98 -6.76
CA LEU A 125 -2.67 -4.38 -6.21
C LEU A 125 -3.12 -5.20 -5.00
N LYS A 126 -3.15 -4.57 -3.84
CA LYS A 126 -3.66 -5.16 -2.60
C LYS A 126 -4.89 -4.38 -2.15
N PHE A 127 -5.98 -5.09 -2.01
CA PHE A 127 -7.29 -4.50 -1.76
C PHE A 127 -7.73 -4.72 -0.32
N PHE A 128 -8.52 -3.77 0.17
CA PHE A 128 -9.13 -3.82 1.49
C PHE A 128 -10.58 -3.36 1.44
N THR A 129 -11.38 -3.91 2.33
CA THR A 129 -12.66 -3.37 2.79
C THR A 129 -12.59 -3.14 4.29
N ARG A 130 -13.65 -2.64 4.90
CA ARG A 130 -13.72 -2.49 6.36
C ARG A 130 -13.60 -3.82 7.11
N GLU A 131 -13.85 -4.94 6.44
CA GLU A 131 -13.73 -6.29 7.00
C GLU A 131 -12.28 -6.80 7.02
N GLY A 132 -11.37 -6.15 6.30
CA GLY A 132 -9.96 -6.53 6.18
C GLY A 132 -9.50 -6.62 4.73
N GLY A 133 -8.41 -7.38 4.51
CA GLY A 133 -7.95 -7.74 3.17
C GLY A 133 -8.91 -8.72 2.51
N LEU A 134 -8.86 -8.76 1.18
CA LEU A 134 -9.68 -9.66 0.38
C LEU A 134 -9.20 -11.12 0.48
N GLU A 135 -10.11 -12.04 0.23
CA GLU A 135 -9.80 -13.47 0.12
C GLU A 135 -9.37 -13.85 -1.30
N GLY A 136 -8.71 -15.01 -1.46
CA GLY A 136 -8.26 -15.48 -2.76
C GLY A 136 -9.38 -15.70 -3.79
N SER A 137 -10.62 -15.96 -3.35
CA SER A 137 -11.81 -16.04 -4.20
C SER A 137 -12.24 -14.69 -4.72
N ASP A 138 -12.11 -13.63 -3.91
CA ASP A 138 -12.43 -12.26 -4.31
C ASP A 138 -11.46 -11.76 -5.39
N ILE A 139 -10.17 -12.07 -5.22
CA ILE A 139 -9.15 -11.78 -6.24
C ILE A 139 -9.45 -12.52 -7.55
N GLU A 140 -9.91 -13.75 -7.47
CA GLU A 140 -10.29 -14.53 -8.66
C GLU A 140 -11.48 -13.89 -9.38
N GLU A 141 -12.51 -13.42 -8.66
CA GLU A 141 -13.67 -12.72 -9.23
C GLU A 141 -13.24 -11.39 -9.90
N ILE A 142 -12.38 -10.60 -9.24
CA ILE A 142 -11.83 -9.35 -9.81
C ILE A 142 -11.09 -9.64 -11.13
N LEU A 143 -10.26 -10.67 -11.16
CA LEU A 143 -9.52 -11.08 -12.34
C LEU A 143 -10.44 -11.66 -13.43
N GLU A 144 -11.56 -12.31 -13.10
CA GLU A 144 -12.56 -12.76 -14.06
C GLU A 144 -13.26 -11.57 -14.75
N TYR A 145 -13.66 -10.53 -14.01
CA TYR A 145 -14.15 -9.30 -14.61
C TYR A 145 -13.13 -8.67 -15.57
N ALA A 146 -11.86 -8.58 -15.13
CA ALA A 146 -10.78 -8.04 -15.95
C ALA A 146 -10.56 -8.85 -17.24
N GLN A 147 -10.53 -10.17 -17.15
CA GLN A 147 -10.41 -11.09 -18.28
C GLN A 147 -11.55 -10.91 -19.30
N ASN A 148 -12.77 -10.79 -18.81
CA ASN A 148 -13.95 -10.64 -19.65
C ASN A 148 -14.06 -9.24 -20.25
N GLY A 149 -13.23 -8.28 -19.82
CA GLY A 149 -13.29 -6.88 -20.25
C GLY A 149 -14.54 -6.17 -19.73
N GLU A 150 -15.08 -6.63 -18.60
CA GLU A 150 -16.21 -5.99 -17.95
C GLU A 150 -15.77 -4.69 -17.28
N SER A 151 -16.57 -3.65 -17.39
CA SER A 151 -16.31 -2.34 -16.78
C SER A 151 -17.61 -1.73 -16.27
N PRO A 152 -17.56 -0.92 -15.20
CA PRO A 152 -18.71 -0.16 -14.77
C PRO A 152 -19.09 0.90 -15.83
N ALA A 153 -20.35 1.33 -15.83
CA ALA A 153 -20.79 2.42 -16.69
C ALA A 153 -20.03 3.71 -16.38
N GLU A 154 -19.73 4.50 -17.42
CA GLU A 154 -19.09 5.80 -17.23
C GLU A 154 -20.06 6.81 -16.62
N ASN A 155 -19.56 7.60 -15.66
CA ASN A 155 -20.28 8.67 -14.99
C ASN A 155 -19.35 9.88 -14.80
N SER A 156 -19.82 11.09 -15.08
CA SER A 156 -19.03 12.32 -15.01
C SER A 156 -18.91 12.92 -13.58
N CYS A 157 -19.56 12.33 -12.59
CA CYS A 157 -19.58 12.89 -11.23
C CYS A 157 -18.35 12.55 -10.39
N GLY A 158 -17.47 11.66 -10.85
CA GLY A 158 -16.31 11.22 -10.09
C GLY A 158 -15.25 12.31 -9.89
N GLU A 159 -14.55 12.23 -8.78
CA GLU A 159 -13.47 13.18 -8.43
C GLU A 159 -12.27 12.47 -7.81
N ILE A 160 -11.10 13.10 -7.89
CA ILE A 160 -9.87 12.66 -7.21
C ILE A 160 -9.45 13.75 -6.24
N LYS A 161 -9.33 13.40 -4.95
CA LYS A 161 -8.88 14.29 -3.87
C LYS A 161 -7.57 13.78 -3.29
N LYS A 162 -6.55 14.62 -3.18
CA LYS A 162 -5.35 14.31 -2.40
C LYS A 162 -5.62 14.46 -0.91
N VAL A 163 -5.15 13.48 -0.13
CA VAL A 163 -5.33 13.43 1.33
C VAL A 163 -3.99 13.11 2.00
N ASP A 164 -3.56 13.94 2.94
CA ASP A 164 -2.41 13.64 3.81
C ASP A 164 -2.83 12.73 4.97
N TYR A 165 -3.23 11.50 4.62
CA TYR A 165 -3.67 10.55 5.63
C TYR A 165 -2.51 10.00 6.49
N MET A 166 -1.29 9.92 5.94
CA MET A 166 -0.15 9.40 6.70
C MET A 166 0.19 10.22 7.94
N THR A 167 -0.03 11.54 7.90
CA THR A 167 0.13 12.41 9.08
C THR A 167 -0.91 12.08 10.15
N ASP A 168 -2.16 11.89 9.78
CA ASP A 168 -3.22 11.57 10.75
C ASP A 168 -3.10 10.11 11.25
N TYR A 169 -2.71 9.19 10.41
CA TYR A 169 -2.39 7.82 10.78
C TYR A 169 -1.26 7.76 11.83
N ALA A 170 -0.15 8.50 11.61
CA ALA A 170 0.95 8.58 12.58
C ALA A 170 0.50 9.16 13.94
N LYS A 171 -0.32 10.23 13.92
CA LYS A 171 -0.92 10.79 15.16
C LYS A 171 -1.79 9.75 15.89
N GLY A 172 -2.60 9.01 15.14
CA GLY A 172 -3.43 7.93 15.67
C GLY A 172 -2.60 6.84 16.36
N LEU A 173 -1.49 6.43 15.73
CA LEU A 173 -0.53 5.48 16.33
C LEU A 173 0.07 6.03 17.62
N CYS A 174 0.55 7.28 17.62
CA CYS A 174 1.10 7.92 18.82
C CYS A 174 0.07 7.95 19.95
N LYS A 175 -1.17 8.35 19.64
CA LYS A 175 -2.27 8.37 20.62
C LYS A 175 -2.50 6.99 21.21
N LYS A 176 -2.63 5.97 20.38
CA LYS A 176 -2.86 4.60 20.82
C LYS A 176 -1.71 4.06 21.70
N ILE A 177 -0.47 4.32 21.31
CA ILE A 177 0.70 3.91 22.11
C ILE A 177 0.70 4.60 23.48
N LYS A 178 0.42 5.90 23.54
CA LYS A 178 0.31 6.65 24.81
C LYS A 178 -0.76 6.04 25.73
N GLU A 179 -1.93 5.75 25.19
CA GLU A 179 -3.05 5.18 25.92
C GLU A 179 -2.74 3.78 26.46
N GLU A 180 -2.13 2.92 25.64
CA GLU A 180 -1.85 1.51 26.01
C GLU A 180 -0.65 1.38 26.95
N VAL A 181 0.41 2.17 26.75
CA VAL A 181 1.59 2.15 27.63
C VAL A 181 1.29 2.83 28.96
N ASN A 182 0.51 3.92 28.95
CA ASN A 182 0.11 4.70 30.13
C ASN A 182 1.26 4.96 31.11
N ALA A 183 2.40 5.43 30.56
CA ALA A 183 3.61 5.74 31.33
C ALA A 183 3.41 6.98 32.23
N GLU A 184 4.29 7.15 33.24
CA GLU A 184 4.31 8.34 34.12
C GLU A 184 4.52 9.61 33.28
N ASP A 185 5.49 9.62 32.35
CA ASP A 185 5.59 10.64 31.28
C ASP A 185 4.67 10.23 30.12
N TYR A 186 3.40 10.60 30.24
CA TYR A 186 2.38 10.20 29.26
C TYR A 186 2.68 10.65 27.83
N ASP A 187 3.32 11.81 27.69
CA ASP A 187 3.62 12.37 26.36
C ASP A 187 4.83 11.68 25.70
N HIS A 188 5.74 11.13 26.49
CA HIS A 188 6.96 10.48 26.01
C HIS A 188 7.12 9.07 26.58
N PRO A 189 6.17 8.14 26.31
CA PRO A 189 6.16 6.80 26.91
C PRO A 189 7.36 5.94 26.48
N LEU A 190 8.08 6.33 25.42
CA LEU A 190 9.27 5.65 24.93
C LEU A 190 10.59 6.33 25.34
N LYS A 191 10.54 7.30 26.27
CA LYS A 191 11.74 7.96 26.78
C LYS A 191 12.68 6.96 27.44
N GLY A 192 13.96 7.03 27.04
CA GLY A 192 15.00 6.11 27.50
C GLY A 192 15.15 4.83 26.68
N PHE A 193 14.26 4.59 25.71
CA PHE A 193 14.46 3.54 24.72
C PHE A 193 15.26 4.06 23.54
N LYS A 194 16.22 3.24 23.10
CA LYS A 194 16.90 3.42 21.80
C LYS A 194 16.33 2.42 20.81
N ILE A 195 15.74 2.92 19.73
CA ILE A 195 15.02 2.09 18.76
C ILE A 195 15.56 2.42 17.37
N VAL A 196 16.27 1.48 16.76
CA VAL A 196 16.82 1.63 15.41
C VAL A 196 15.84 1.07 14.40
N VAL A 197 15.53 1.85 13.37
CA VAL A 197 14.69 1.48 12.24
C VAL A 197 15.55 1.35 10.99
N ASP A 198 15.47 0.20 10.32
CA ASP A 198 15.90 0.04 8.93
C ASP A 198 14.65 -0.04 8.06
N ALA A 199 14.36 1.03 7.30
CA ALA A 199 13.17 1.10 6.47
C ALA A 199 13.40 0.53 5.06
N GLY A 200 14.62 0.08 4.74
CA GLY A 200 14.96 -0.51 3.45
C GLY A 200 14.54 0.33 2.24
N ASN A 201 14.53 1.67 2.38
CA ASN A 201 14.02 2.61 1.36
C ASN A 201 12.53 2.40 0.97
N GLY A 202 11.76 1.69 1.80
CA GLY A 202 10.33 1.47 1.63
C GLY A 202 9.46 2.63 2.15
N ALA A 203 8.18 2.38 2.37
CA ALA A 203 7.24 3.36 2.90
C ALA A 203 7.25 3.48 4.44
N GLY A 204 8.13 2.74 5.14
CA GLY A 204 8.15 2.64 6.60
C GLY A 204 9.01 3.67 7.32
N GLY A 205 9.75 4.53 6.61
CA GLY A 205 10.65 5.51 7.23
C GLY A 205 9.96 6.46 8.22
N PHE A 206 8.70 6.80 7.97
CA PHE A 206 7.89 7.67 8.83
C PHE A 206 7.77 7.18 10.28
N TYR A 207 7.94 5.89 10.55
CA TYR A 207 7.89 5.38 11.92
C TYR A 207 8.98 5.99 12.81
N ALA A 208 10.19 6.21 12.29
CA ALA A 208 11.28 6.82 13.05
C ALA A 208 10.92 8.24 13.47
N ASP A 209 10.53 9.10 12.53
CA ASP A 209 10.37 10.53 12.76
C ASP A 209 8.98 10.90 13.30
N LYS A 210 7.91 10.31 12.73
CA LYS A 210 6.55 10.73 13.04
C LYS A 210 5.90 9.93 14.18
N VAL A 211 6.52 8.82 14.62
CA VAL A 211 5.98 8.00 15.71
C VAL A 211 6.99 7.84 16.84
N LEU A 212 8.11 7.17 16.60
CA LEU A 212 9.04 6.78 17.68
C LEU A 212 9.71 8.01 18.32
N SER A 213 10.27 8.93 17.54
CA SER A 213 10.88 10.17 18.06
C SER A 213 9.86 11.05 18.76
N VAL A 214 8.62 11.16 18.22
CA VAL A 214 7.53 11.93 18.85
C VAL A 214 7.15 11.36 20.23
N LEU A 215 7.28 10.05 20.40
CA LEU A 215 7.01 9.36 21.67
C LEU A 215 8.21 9.32 22.61
N GLY A 216 9.31 10.00 22.27
CA GLY A 216 10.49 10.17 23.12
C GLY A 216 11.58 9.13 22.95
N ALA A 217 11.48 8.20 21.98
CA ALA A 217 12.56 7.26 21.69
C ALA A 217 13.76 7.97 21.03
N ASP A 218 14.97 7.53 21.35
CA ASP A 218 16.16 7.84 20.57
C ASP A 218 16.22 6.93 19.32
N THR A 219 16.03 7.53 18.14
CA THR A 219 16.06 6.82 16.85
C THR A 219 17.41 6.96 16.13
N THR A 220 18.43 7.50 16.78
CA THR A 220 19.79 7.65 16.22
C THR A 220 20.35 6.29 15.81
N GLY A 221 20.89 6.24 14.57
CA GLY A 221 21.37 5.01 13.95
C GLY A 221 20.35 4.36 13.01
N SER A 222 19.11 4.86 12.95
CA SER A 222 18.15 4.43 11.94
C SER A 222 18.66 4.74 10.53
N ARG A 223 18.37 3.85 9.57
CA ARG A 223 18.94 3.93 8.22
C ARG A 223 17.89 3.65 7.15
N TYR A 224 18.21 4.10 5.93
CA TYR A 224 17.43 3.90 4.72
C TYR A 224 15.98 4.36 4.85
N LEU A 225 15.76 5.46 5.60
CA LEU A 225 14.44 6.00 5.92
C LEU A 225 13.78 6.68 4.70
N GLU A 226 14.60 7.24 3.79
CA GLU A 226 14.10 7.90 2.60
C GLU A 226 13.58 6.88 1.57
N PRO A 227 12.36 7.05 1.05
CA PRO A 227 11.78 6.15 0.07
C PRO A 227 12.55 6.17 -1.25
N ASP A 228 12.99 5.00 -1.72
CA ASP A 228 13.61 4.81 -3.02
C ASP A 228 13.17 3.47 -3.62
N GLY A 229 12.39 3.53 -4.69
CA GLY A 229 11.79 2.35 -5.31
C GLY A 229 12.77 1.43 -6.04
N MET A 230 14.05 1.79 -6.13
CA MET A 230 15.11 0.92 -6.63
C MET A 230 15.72 0.06 -5.53
N PHE A 231 15.47 0.39 -4.25
CA PHE A 231 16.02 -0.35 -3.09
C PHE A 231 17.54 -0.52 -3.15
N PRO A 232 18.34 0.59 -3.22
CA PRO A 232 19.74 0.52 -3.55
C PRO A 232 20.63 -0.11 -2.46
N ASN A 233 20.13 -0.20 -1.23
CA ASN A 233 20.94 -0.61 -0.08
C ASN A 233 20.85 -2.12 0.22
N HIS A 234 19.65 -2.68 0.16
CA HIS A 234 19.41 -4.13 0.25
C HIS A 234 18.05 -4.48 -0.32
N ILE A 235 17.81 -5.75 -0.57
CA ILE A 235 16.51 -6.26 -0.99
C ILE A 235 15.45 -5.89 0.08
N PRO A 236 14.25 -5.40 -0.31
CA PRO A 236 13.21 -4.98 0.64
C PRO A 236 12.48 -6.19 1.26
N ASN A 237 13.26 -7.16 1.72
CA ASN A 237 12.78 -8.37 2.38
C ASN A 237 13.42 -8.47 3.77
N PRO A 238 12.65 -8.34 4.87
CA PRO A 238 13.20 -8.40 6.23
C PRO A 238 13.75 -9.79 6.61
N GLU A 239 13.44 -10.83 5.84
CA GLU A 239 14.00 -12.19 6.04
C GLU A 239 15.29 -12.41 5.23
N ASP A 240 15.67 -11.48 4.37
CA ASP A 240 16.92 -11.56 3.59
C ASP A 240 18.15 -11.37 4.49
N ALA A 241 19.19 -12.16 4.26
CA ALA A 241 20.39 -12.14 5.09
C ALA A 241 21.10 -10.78 5.06
N THR A 242 21.05 -10.04 3.94
CA THR A 242 21.66 -8.71 3.83
C THR A 242 20.88 -7.65 4.60
N ALA A 243 19.54 -7.71 4.55
CA ALA A 243 18.67 -6.84 5.34
C ALA A 243 18.83 -7.09 6.85
N MET A 244 18.90 -8.36 7.26
CA MET A 244 19.16 -8.74 8.66
C MET A 244 20.54 -8.30 9.13
N ALA A 245 21.57 -8.44 8.30
CA ALA A 245 22.91 -7.95 8.62
C ALA A 245 22.94 -6.43 8.79
N SER A 246 22.25 -5.69 7.91
CA SER A 246 22.12 -4.23 7.96
C SER A 246 21.58 -3.74 9.29
N ILE A 247 20.41 -4.25 9.73
CA ILE A 247 19.81 -3.80 11.01
C ILE A 247 20.67 -4.22 12.21
N CYS A 248 21.29 -5.41 12.19
CA CYS A 248 22.19 -5.85 13.26
C CYS A 248 23.42 -4.97 13.38
N GLU A 249 24.00 -4.54 12.27
CA GLU A 249 25.11 -3.60 12.25
C GLU A 249 24.70 -2.22 12.77
N ALA A 250 23.58 -1.69 12.29
CA ALA A 250 23.02 -0.42 12.75
C ALA A 250 22.83 -0.37 14.28
N VAL A 251 22.31 -1.44 14.86
CA VAL A 251 22.14 -1.55 16.32
C VAL A 251 23.50 -1.56 17.05
N LYS A 252 24.51 -2.28 16.51
CA LYS A 252 25.85 -2.31 17.11
C LYS A 252 26.56 -0.96 17.04
N GLU A 253 26.42 -0.24 15.94
CA GLU A 253 27.01 1.09 15.73
C GLU A 253 26.33 2.17 16.58
N ALA A 254 25.07 1.98 16.89
CA ALA A 254 24.25 2.91 17.66
C ALA A 254 24.45 2.78 19.18
N ASN A 255 25.11 1.74 19.68
CA ASN A 255 25.35 1.49 21.12
C ASN A 255 26.61 2.17 21.64
#